data_73a6ba5e4a59ecbc392e02500425084a
#
_entry.id   73a6ba5e4a59ecbc392e02500425084a
#
_cell.length_a   1.000
_cell.length_b   1.000
_cell.length_c   1.000
_cell.angle_alpha   90.00
_cell.angle_beta   90.00
_cell.angle_gamma   90.00
#
_symmetry.space_group_name_H-M   'P 1'
#
loop_
_entity.id
_entity.type
_entity.pdbx_description
1 polymer ?
#
loop_
_entity_poly.entity_id
_entity_poly.type
_entity_poly.pdbx_seq_one_letter_code
_entity_poly.pdbx_strand_id
1 'polypeptide(L)'
;LTDTGLDWTIIQPEETGDVIDDSIYRRNITVEDRFGIKLNVLMEDPGNLGSKITSSVQAGDDDIDLVCGHVVFLGSLALEDMFLNWYDIPYIDFSKPWWSESTTDDLSVNDVCPLAISDFALSALANTYCVFYNKRLAENYGITDLYDIVNEGKWTIDKVLSLTKDIYTDLDADNTANGADLYGFISTARSSLNTYLWSFGGHVLEKDANGDVSLVYHSPKTNDFIEKLCSFYFDNQGIYINSKEPEYSSFFALEKFTNNEAVFINGAIGNSVEYLRSMEDDYGIIPYPKWDEAQDGYHTMVDGSHDILGVPKTASDKERTGIIVEALSAESY
;
A
#
# COMPACT_ATOMS: atom_id res chain seq x y z
N LEU A 1 11.80 -11.41 -13.42
CA LEU A 1 12.66 -11.32 -12.24
C LEU A 1 11.88 -10.65 -11.12
N THR A 2 11.82 -11.25 -9.94
CA THR A 2 11.18 -10.70 -8.74
C THR A 2 12.09 -10.84 -7.53
N ASP A 3 11.81 -10.12 -6.45
CA ASP A 3 12.49 -10.32 -5.17
C ASP A 3 11.77 -11.33 -4.27
N THR A 4 12.53 -11.94 -3.35
CA THR A 4 12.04 -12.99 -2.45
C THR A 4 11.11 -12.49 -1.34
N GLY A 5 10.89 -11.18 -1.24
CA GLY A 5 9.98 -10.59 -0.25
C GLY A 5 8.53 -10.47 -0.74
N LEU A 6 8.33 -10.47 -2.07
CA LEU A 6 7.03 -10.24 -2.72
C LEU A 6 6.65 -11.35 -3.73
N ASP A 7 7.46 -12.38 -3.88
CA ASP A 7 7.25 -13.48 -4.83
C ASP A 7 5.89 -14.17 -4.64
N TRP A 8 5.36 -14.23 -3.42
CA TRP A 8 4.05 -14.80 -3.11
C TRP A 8 2.89 -14.10 -3.84
N THR A 9 3.04 -12.85 -4.25
CA THR A 9 2.02 -12.11 -5.02
C THR A 9 2.06 -12.43 -6.52
N ILE A 10 3.16 -13.01 -6.99
CA ILE A 10 3.46 -13.22 -8.40
C ILE A 10 3.27 -14.67 -8.81
N ILE A 11 3.78 -15.61 -7.99
CA ILE A 11 3.78 -17.02 -8.32
C ILE A 11 3.35 -17.88 -7.14
N GLN A 12 2.51 -18.87 -7.46
CA GLN A 12 2.20 -20.02 -6.61
C GLN A 12 2.43 -21.27 -7.44
N PRO A 13 3.22 -22.25 -6.96
CA PRO A 13 3.58 -23.42 -7.76
C PRO A 13 2.44 -24.46 -7.84
N GLU A 14 1.50 -24.46 -6.87
CA GLU A 14 0.39 -25.39 -6.76
C GLU A 14 -0.77 -24.78 -5.96
N GLU A 15 -1.95 -25.37 -6.05
CA GLU A 15 -3.08 -25.00 -5.19
C GLU A 15 -2.81 -25.45 -3.75
N THR A 16 -3.01 -24.55 -2.79
CA THR A 16 -2.79 -24.78 -1.36
C THR A 16 -4.08 -24.93 -0.56
N GLY A 17 -5.23 -24.56 -1.15
CA GLY A 17 -6.52 -24.42 -0.49
C GLY A 17 -6.72 -23.03 0.10
N ASP A 18 -5.73 -22.14 0.05
CA ASP A 18 -5.91 -20.71 0.33
C ASP A 18 -6.49 -20.02 -0.90
N VAL A 19 -7.46 -19.14 -0.67
CA VAL A 19 -8.19 -18.46 -1.76
C VAL A 19 -7.28 -17.56 -2.61
N ILE A 20 -6.32 -16.91 -1.98
CA ILE A 20 -5.39 -15.97 -2.67
C ILE A 20 -4.38 -16.79 -3.46
N ASP A 21 -3.72 -17.74 -2.81
CA ASP A 21 -2.73 -18.61 -3.45
C ASP A 21 -3.32 -19.34 -4.66
N ASP A 22 -4.48 -19.96 -4.48
CA ASP A 22 -5.17 -20.68 -5.55
C ASP A 22 -5.57 -19.76 -6.71
N SER A 23 -5.94 -18.50 -6.41
CA SER A 23 -6.26 -17.51 -7.45
C SER A 23 -5.04 -17.11 -8.26
N ILE A 24 -3.89 -16.89 -7.60
CA ILE A 24 -2.61 -16.60 -8.26
C ILE A 24 -2.18 -17.79 -9.14
N TYR A 25 -2.26 -19.00 -8.60
CA TYR A 25 -1.96 -20.22 -9.36
C TYR A 25 -2.83 -20.31 -10.63
N ARG A 26 -4.16 -20.20 -10.48
CA ARG A 26 -5.12 -20.31 -11.60
C ARG A 26 -4.91 -19.22 -12.64
N ARG A 27 -4.67 -17.97 -12.21
CA ARG A 27 -4.31 -16.86 -13.12
C ARG A 27 -3.12 -17.22 -13.99
N ASN A 28 -2.04 -17.69 -13.37
CA ASN A 28 -0.81 -18.01 -14.09
C ASN A 28 -1.02 -19.16 -15.08
N ILE A 29 -1.68 -20.26 -14.66
CA ILE A 29 -2.00 -21.38 -15.55
C ILE A 29 -2.93 -20.97 -16.69
N THR A 30 -3.94 -20.15 -16.43
CA THR A 30 -4.86 -19.65 -17.47
C THR A 30 -4.09 -18.90 -18.58
N VAL A 31 -3.17 -18.02 -18.19
CA VAL A 31 -2.35 -17.27 -19.15
C VAL A 31 -1.36 -18.19 -19.88
N GLU A 32 -0.67 -19.08 -19.16
CA GLU A 32 0.23 -20.07 -19.75
C GLU A 32 -0.45 -20.93 -20.82
N ASP A 33 -1.61 -21.49 -20.51
CA ASP A 33 -2.39 -22.36 -21.41
C ASP A 33 -2.92 -21.58 -22.61
N ARG A 34 -3.41 -20.35 -22.39
CA ARG A 34 -3.96 -19.51 -23.45
C ARG A 34 -2.92 -19.15 -24.52
N PHE A 35 -1.71 -18.86 -24.11
CA PHE A 35 -0.65 -18.40 -25.01
C PHE A 35 0.39 -19.47 -25.35
N GLY A 36 0.30 -20.66 -24.77
CA GLY A 36 1.24 -21.76 -25.00
C GLY A 36 2.67 -21.44 -24.51
N ILE A 37 2.78 -20.70 -23.41
CA ILE A 37 4.05 -20.31 -22.78
C ILE A 37 4.23 -20.98 -21.43
N LYS A 38 5.41 -20.76 -20.83
CA LYS A 38 5.66 -20.98 -19.41
C LYS A 38 6.23 -19.73 -18.77
N LEU A 39 5.67 -19.34 -17.64
CA LEU A 39 6.19 -18.27 -16.80
C LEU A 39 7.40 -18.80 -16.02
N ASN A 40 8.57 -18.27 -16.31
CA ASN A 40 9.81 -18.63 -15.62
C ASN A 40 10.18 -17.52 -14.64
N VAL A 41 10.00 -17.77 -13.35
CA VAL A 41 10.27 -16.77 -12.31
C VAL A 41 11.69 -16.92 -11.79
N LEU A 42 12.48 -15.87 -11.95
CA LEU A 42 13.80 -15.72 -11.36
C LEU A 42 13.66 -14.94 -10.05
N MET A 43 14.10 -15.52 -8.96
CA MET A 43 14.05 -14.87 -7.64
C MET A 43 15.42 -14.31 -7.28
N GLU A 44 15.45 -13.13 -6.67
CA GLU A 44 16.66 -12.49 -6.17
C GLU A 44 16.40 -11.88 -4.78
N ASP A 45 17.45 -11.73 -3.98
CA ASP A 45 17.37 -10.98 -2.72
C ASP A 45 17.02 -9.50 -3.00
N PRO A 46 16.09 -8.87 -2.26
CA PRO A 46 15.70 -7.49 -2.50
C PRO A 46 16.89 -6.52 -2.57
N GLY A 47 17.89 -6.70 -1.72
CA GLY A 47 19.10 -5.87 -1.71
C GLY A 47 20.00 -6.06 -2.94
N ASN A 48 19.88 -7.17 -3.65
CA ASN A 48 20.68 -7.50 -4.83
C ASN A 48 19.94 -7.26 -6.16
N LEU A 49 18.61 -7.10 -6.11
CA LEU A 49 17.76 -6.97 -7.29
C LEU A 49 18.26 -5.87 -8.24
N GLY A 50 18.54 -4.68 -7.71
CA GLY A 50 19.04 -3.55 -8.50
C GLY A 50 20.37 -3.86 -9.20
N SER A 51 21.32 -4.50 -8.50
CA SER A 51 22.62 -4.89 -9.07
C SER A 51 22.46 -5.95 -10.16
N LYS A 52 21.54 -6.89 -9.99
CA LYS A 52 21.24 -7.93 -11.00
C LYS A 52 20.70 -7.30 -12.28
N ILE A 53 19.74 -6.40 -12.19
CA ILE A 53 19.16 -5.69 -13.34
C ILE A 53 20.23 -4.86 -14.04
N THR A 54 20.98 -4.06 -13.31
CA THR A 54 22.06 -3.22 -13.87
C THR A 54 23.08 -4.07 -14.62
N SER A 55 23.51 -5.20 -14.03
CA SER A 55 24.49 -6.08 -14.65
C SER A 55 23.96 -6.70 -15.94
N SER A 56 22.72 -7.20 -15.95
CA SER A 56 22.06 -7.78 -17.13
C SER A 56 21.93 -6.76 -18.26
N VAL A 57 21.41 -5.56 -17.96
CA VAL A 57 21.23 -4.50 -18.94
C VAL A 57 22.56 -4.01 -19.51
N GLN A 58 23.60 -3.82 -18.68
CA GLN A 58 24.94 -3.39 -19.14
C GLN A 58 25.65 -4.45 -19.95
N ALA A 59 25.43 -5.74 -19.68
CA ALA A 59 25.96 -6.83 -20.46
C ALA A 59 25.25 -7.01 -21.82
N GLY A 60 24.04 -6.43 -21.97
CA GLY A 60 23.21 -6.62 -23.15
C GLY A 60 22.48 -7.98 -23.14
N ASP A 61 22.30 -8.57 -21.96
CA ASP A 61 21.63 -9.86 -21.82
C ASP A 61 20.12 -9.70 -22.02
N ASP A 62 19.49 -10.64 -22.74
CA ASP A 62 18.05 -10.71 -23.04
C ASP A 62 17.43 -11.90 -22.29
N ASP A 63 17.72 -12.02 -21.01
CA ASP A 63 17.26 -13.11 -20.13
C ASP A 63 16.13 -12.70 -19.18
N ILE A 64 15.76 -11.42 -19.16
CA ILE A 64 14.73 -10.85 -18.30
C ILE A 64 13.71 -10.09 -19.15
N ASP A 65 12.49 -10.63 -19.28
CA ASP A 65 11.38 -9.97 -19.99
C ASP A 65 10.66 -8.92 -19.14
N LEU A 66 10.56 -9.16 -17.82
CA LEU A 66 9.84 -8.32 -16.87
C LEU A 66 10.54 -8.34 -15.51
N VAL A 67 10.61 -7.20 -14.88
CA VAL A 67 10.97 -7.06 -13.46
C VAL A 67 9.72 -6.69 -12.68
N CYS A 68 9.53 -7.36 -11.55
CA CYS A 68 8.50 -7.08 -10.58
C CYS A 68 9.15 -7.05 -9.20
N GLY A 69 9.21 -5.92 -8.53
CA GLY A 69 9.93 -5.83 -7.26
C GLY A 69 9.68 -4.52 -6.53
N HIS A 70 10.23 -4.42 -5.33
CA HIS A 70 10.02 -3.27 -4.45
C HIS A 70 10.36 -1.93 -5.13
N VAL A 71 9.40 -1.01 -5.13
CA VAL A 71 9.56 0.33 -5.69
C VAL A 71 10.75 1.08 -5.09
N VAL A 72 11.05 0.84 -3.81
CA VAL A 72 12.20 1.43 -3.10
C VAL A 72 13.54 1.12 -3.78
N PHE A 73 13.68 -0.07 -4.37
CA PHE A 73 14.91 -0.48 -5.07
C PHE A 73 14.89 -0.17 -6.56
N LEU A 74 13.72 -0.14 -7.19
CA LEU A 74 13.60 0.06 -8.63
C LEU A 74 13.52 1.53 -9.04
N GLY A 75 13.08 2.42 -8.16
CA GLY A 75 12.90 3.85 -8.46
C GLY A 75 14.19 4.54 -8.96
N SER A 76 15.34 4.25 -8.35
CA SER A 76 16.63 4.80 -8.79
C SER A 76 17.05 4.30 -10.17
N LEU A 77 16.78 3.04 -10.49
CA LEU A 77 17.12 2.44 -11.79
C LEU A 77 16.29 3.04 -12.93
N ALA A 78 15.08 3.49 -12.64
CA ALA A 78 14.27 4.23 -13.61
C ALA A 78 14.95 5.54 -14.03
N LEU A 79 15.58 6.25 -13.09
CA LEU A 79 16.37 7.46 -13.37
C LEU A 79 17.69 7.19 -14.09
N GLU A 80 18.21 5.96 -13.97
CA GLU A 80 19.43 5.49 -14.65
C GLU A 80 19.16 4.91 -16.05
N ASP A 81 17.93 5.06 -16.54
CA ASP A 81 17.54 4.63 -17.88
C ASP A 81 17.65 3.10 -18.11
N MET A 82 17.37 2.30 -17.08
CA MET A 82 17.47 0.83 -17.15
C MET A 82 16.22 0.17 -17.75
N PHE A 83 15.11 0.89 -17.86
CA PHE A 83 13.83 0.35 -18.31
C PHE A 83 13.37 0.99 -19.63
N LEU A 84 12.54 0.25 -20.35
CA LEU A 84 11.81 0.74 -21.53
C LEU A 84 10.67 1.67 -21.07
N ASN A 85 10.28 2.56 -21.95
CA ASN A 85 9.07 3.36 -21.76
C ASN A 85 7.83 2.48 -21.99
N TRP A 86 6.96 2.35 -20.99
CA TRP A 86 5.73 1.57 -21.08
C TRP A 86 4.79 2.03 -22.20
N TYR A 87 4.80 3.31 -22.56
CA TYR A 87 4.00 3.83 -23.68
C TYR A 87 4.44 3.29 -25.04
N ASP A 88 5.67 2.75 -25.14
CA ASP A 88 6.22 2.16 -26.36
C ASP A 88 6.06 0.62 -26.40
N ILE A 89 5.43 0.03 -25.39
CA ILE A 89 5.20 -1.42 -25.31
C ILE A 89 3.85 -1.74 -25.96
N PRO A 90 3.81 -2.56 -27.04
CA PRO A 90 2.57 -2.91 -27.72
C PRO A 90 1.60 -3.66 -26.82
N TYR A 91 0.31 -3.51 -27.08
CA TYR A 91 -0.82 -4.18 -26.43
C TYR A 91 -1.12 -3.75 -24.99
N ILE A 92 -0.34 -2.88 -24.39
CA ILE A 92 -0.66 -2.28 -23.09
C ILE A 92 -1.74 -1.21 -23.27
N ASP A 93 -2.83 -1.30 -22.51
CA ASP A 93 -3.93 -0.33 -22.53
C ASP A 93 -4.19 0.24 -21.14
N PHE A 94 -3.52 1.33 -20.81
CA PHE A 94 -3.65 2.01 -19.51
C PHE A 94 -5.05 2.57 -19.22
N SER A 95 -5.98 2.54 -20.18
CA SER A 95 -7.39 2.89 -19.93
C SER A 95 -8.18 1.77 -19.25
N LYS A 96 -7.60 0.59 -19.10
CA LYS A 96 -8.24 -0.57 -18.49
C LYS A 96 -8.19 -0.52 -16.98
N PRO A 97 -9.21 -1.04 -16.28
CA PRO A 97 -9.34 -0.91 -14.82
C PRO A 97 -8.28 -1.64 -14.01
N TRP A 98 -7.55 -2.58 -14.59
CA TRP A 98 -6.45 -3.30 -13.94
C TRP A 98 -5.11 -2.54 -13.93
N TRP A 99 -5.04 -1.35 -14.55
CA TRP A 99 -3.90 -0.45 -14.46
C TRP A 99 -4.21 0.70 -13.49
N SER A 100 -3.24 1.09 -12.68
CA SER A 100 -3.38 2.26 -11.83
C SER A 100 -3.15 3.54 -12.62
N GLU A 101 -4.24 4.22 -13.03
CA GLU A 101 -4.17 5.48 -13.79
C GLU A 101 -3.39 6.56 -13.03
N SER A 102 -3.73 6.78 -11.76
CA SER A 102 -3.07 7.81 -10.94
C SER A 102 -1.57 7.55 -10.77
N THR A 103 -1.18 6.29 -10.55
CA THR A 103 0.24 5.92 -10.41
C THR A 103 0.98 6.06 -11.74
N THR A 104 0.34 5.69 -12.86
CA THR A 104 0.94 5.86 -14.19
C THR A 104 1.20 7.33 -14.49
N ASP A 105 0.26 8.20 -14.16
CA ASP A 105 0.43 9.65 -14.31
C ASP A 105 1.53 10.19 -13.38
N ASP A 106 1.57 9.77 -12.12
CA ASP A 106 2.58 10.23 -11.16
C ASP A 106 4.00 9.81 -11.54
N LEU A 107 4.16 8.59 -12.08
CA LEU A 107 5.46 8.05 -12.48
C LEU A 107 5.92 8.50 -13.87
N SER A 108 5.05 9.12 -14.67
CA SER A 108 5.38 9.60 -16.00
C SER A 108 5.97 11.00 -15.94
N VAL A 109 7.09 11.22 -16.62
CA VAL A 109 7.70 12.55 -16.79
C VAL A 109 8.05 12.74 -18.27
N ASN A 110 7.60 13.82 -18.90
CA ASN A 110 7.86 14.15 -20.31
C ASN A 110 7.54 12.99 -21.26
N ASP A 111 6.35 12.38 -21.13
CA ASP A 111 5.89 11.23 -21.93
C ASP A 111 6.75 9.95 -21.77
N VAL A 112 7.52 9.84 -20.71
CA VAL A 112 8.29 8.64 -20.34
C VAL A 112 7.74 8.05 -19.07
N CYS A 113 7.26 6.81 -19.14
CA CYS A 113 6.78 5.99 -18.03
C CYS A 113 7.66 4.74 -17.89
N PRO A 114 8.73 4.77 -17.07
CA PRO A 114 9.67 3.64 -16.96
C PRO A 114 9.14 2.51 -16.07
N LEU A 115 8.21 2.82 -15.17
CA LEU A 115 7.64 1.90 -14.19
C LEU A 115 6.13 2.02 -14.17
N ALA A 116 5.43 0.91 -13.94
CA ALA A 116 3.96 0.87 -13.90
C ALA A 116 3.45 -0.04 -12.79
N ILE A 117 2.19 0.14 -12.38
CA ILE A 117 1.48 -0.72 -11.42
C ILE A 117 0.21 -1.25 -12.06
N SER A 118 0.01 -2.56 -11.93
CA SER A 118 -1.23 -3.22 -12.32
C SER A 118 -1.67 -4.25 -11.27
N ASP A 119 -2.89 -4.76 -11.41
CA ASP A 119 -3.45 -5.78 -10.52
C ASP A 119 -2.69 -7.12 -10.57
N PHE A 120 -1.79 -7.29 -11.54
CA PHE A 120 -0.85 -8.41 -11.55
C PHE A 120 0.01 -8.44 -10.28
N ALA A 121 0.40 -7.28 -9.76
CA ALA A 121 1.16 -7.15 -8.53
C ALA A 121 0.22 -6.92 -7.33
N LEU A 122 -0.33 -7.99 -6.76
CA LEU A 122 -1.26 -7.95 -5.62
C LEU A 122 -0.71 -7.20 -4.41
N SER A 123 0.61 -7.12 -4.27
CA SER A 123 1.28 -6.41 -3.18
C SER A 123 0.92 -4.92 -3.11
N ALA A 124 0.58 -4.27 -4.23
CA ALA A 124 0.12 -2.89 -4.22
C ALA A 124 -1.20 -2.75 -3.44
N LEU A 125 -2.15 -3.67 -3.66
CA LEU A 125 -3.39 -3.72 -2.88
C LEU A 125 -3.11 -4.09 -1.42
N ALA A 126 -2.30 -5.11 -1.17
CA ALA A 126 -1.95 -5.56 0.17
C ALA A 126 -1.28 -4.46 1.01
N ASN A 127 -0.44 -3.65 0.40
CA ASN A 127 0.29 -2.55 1.04
C ASN A 127 -0.47 -1.20 1.04
N THR A 128 -1.73 -1.19 0.62
CA THR A 128 -2.59 0.00 0.71
C THR A 128 -3.02 0.22 2.15
N TYR A 129 -2.78 1.43 2.69
CA TYR A 129 -3.13 1.75 4.07
C TYR A 129 -4.63 1.98 4.25
N CYS A 130 -5.15 1.48 5.38
CA CYS A 130 -6.54 1.62 5.80
C CYS A 130 -6.65 1.78 7.32
N VAL A 131 -7.86 1.94 7.82
CA VAL A 131 -8.19 1.88 9.24
C VAL A 131 -9.04 0.64 9.51
N PHE A 132 -8.61 -0.19 10.43
CA PHE A 132 -9.41 -1.30 10.97
C PHE A 132 -10.16 -0.82 12.21
N TYR A 133 -11.37 -1.35 12.41
CA TYR A 133 -12.11 -1.13 13.66
C TYR A 133 -12.73 -2.43 14.17
N ASN A 134 -12.65 -2.64 15.49
CA ASN A 134 -13.30 -3.75 16.17
C ASN A 134 -14.79 -3.45 16.34
N LYS A 135 -15.65 -4.23 15.69
CA LYS A 135 -17.11 -3.98 15.67
C LYS A 135 -17.74 -4.06 17.07
N ARG A 136 -17.35 -5.09 17.85
CA ARG A 136 -17.87 -5.28 19.20
C ARG A 136 -17.48 -4.14 20.14
N LEU A 137 -16.21 -3.73 20.12
CA LEU A 137 -15.76 -2.60 20.93
C LEU A 137 -16.42 -1.30 20.48
N ALA A 138 -16.52 -1.06 19.18
CA ALA A 138 -17.22 0.11 18.66
C ALA A 138 -18.66 0.20 19.16
N GLU A 139 -19.43 -0.89 19.10
CA GLU A 139 -20.79 -0.98 19.65
C GLU A 139 -20.83 -0.69 21.16
N ASN A 140 -19.89 -1.23 21.93
CA ASN A 140 -19.81 -1.02 23.37
C ASN A 140 -19.63 0.46 23.76
N TYR A 141 -18.96 1.23 22.91
CA TYR A 141 -18.78 2.67 23.05
C TYR A 141 -19.81 3.50 22.29
N GLY A 142 -20.86 2.87 21.75
CA GLY A 142 -21.92 3.55 21.02
C GLY A 142 -21.52 4.11 19.67
N ILE A 143 -20.46 3.56 19.07
CA ILE A 143 -19.99 3.91 17.74
C ILE A 143 -20.68 2.96 16.75
N THR A 144 -21.67 3.47 16.06
CA THR A 144 -22.47 2.76 15.06
C THR A 144 -22.38 3.45 13.71
N ASP A 145 -22.86 2.80 12.66
CA ASP A 145 -23.06 3.39 11.33
C ASP A 145 -21.78 3.96 10.68
N LEU A 146 -20.60 3.38 11.00
CA LEU A 146 -19.32 3.88 10.48
C LEU A 146 -19.27 3.86 8.95
N TYR A 147 -19.83 2.84 8.31
CA TYR A 147 -19.90 2.79 6.85
C TYR A 147 -20.78 3.89 6.27
N ASP A 148 -21.86 4.26 6.94
CA ASP A 148 -22.71 5.38 6.52
C ASP A 148 -21.96 6.70 6.67
N ILE A 149 -21.24 6.90 7.77
CA ILE A 149 -20.39 8.08 7.99
C ILE A 149 -19.34 8.21 6.87
N VAL A 150 -18.71 7.08 6.46
CA VAL A 150 -17.76 7.06 5.35
C VAL A 150 -18.44 7.39 4.03
N ASN A 151 -19.56 6.72 3.71
CA ASN A 151 -20.30 6.91 2.47
C ASN A 151 -20.85 8.32 2.31
N GLU A 152 -21.21 8.98 3.42
CA GLU A 152 -21.63 10.37 3.44
C GLU A 152 -20.46 11.38 3.36
N GLY A 153 -19.21 10.90 3.29
CA GLY A 153 -18.02 11.74 3.24
C GLY A 153 -17.69 12.46 4.56
N LYS A 154 -18.26 12.01 5.67
CA LYS A 154 -18.12 12.62 7.00
C LYS A 154 -17.02 11.99 7.88
N TRP A 155 -16.32 10.98 7.39
CA TRP A 155 -15.20 10.35 8.08
C TRP A 155 -13.96 11.23 7.96
N THR A 156 -13.81 12.15 8.90
CA THR A 156 -12.70 13.13 8.96
C THR A 156 -11.86 12.89 10.22
N ILE A 157 -10.66 13.48 10.28
CA ILE A 157 -9.79 13.38 11.47
C ILE A 157 -10.50 13.93 12.73
N ASP A 158 -11.30 14.98 12.59
CA ASP A 158 -12.10 15.53 13.70
C ASP A 158 -13.21 14.57 14.13
N LYS A 159 -13.79 13.83 13.17
CA LYS A 159 -14.77 12.79 13.48
C LYS A 159 -14.12 11.64 14.25
N VAL A 160 -12.95 11.17 13.82
CA VAL A 160 -12.17 10.15 14.55
C VAL A 160 -11.90 10.61 15.98
N LEU A 161 -11.37 11.82 16.12
CA LEU A 161 -11.11 12.41 17.45
C LEU A 161 -12.36 12.43 18.32
N SER A 162 -13.50 12.90 17.77
CA SER A 162 -14.76 12.99 18.52
C SER A 162 -15.27 11.64 19.03
N LEU A 163 -14.97 10.55 18.30
CA LEU A 163 -15.37 9.19 18.65
C LEU A 163 -14.41 8.51 19.65
N THR A 164 -13.14 8.90 19.69
CA THR A 164 -12.10 8.11 20.35
C THR A 164 -11.42 8.78 21.53
N LYS A 165 -11.43 10.11 21.62
CA LYS A 165 -10.65 10.91 22.59
C LYS A 165 -10.86 10.54 24.06
N ASP A 166 -12.07 10.04 24.42
CA ASP A 166 -12.45 9.71 25.78
C ASP A 166 -12.45 8.19 26.05
N ILE A 167 -12.06 7.37 25.06
CA ILE A 167 -11.99 5.91 25.21
C ILE A 167 -10.60 5.52 25.69
N TYR A 168 -10.51 5.27 26.99
CA TYR A 168 -9.32 4.80 27.67
C TYR A 168 -9.69 3.88 28.82
N THR A 169 -8.95 2.79 29.00
CA THR A 169 -9.06 1.92 30.18
C THR A 169 -7.68 1.47 30.60
N ASP A 170 -7.32 1.78 31.85
CA ASP A 170 -6.12 1.29 32.51
C ASP A 170 -6.35 -0.21 32.82
N LEU A 171 -5.68 -1.10 32.07
CA LEU A 171 -5.89 -2.54 32.17
C LEU A 171 -5.02 -3.21 33.24
N ASP A 172 -3.85 -2.65 33.52
CA ASP A 172 -2.91 -3.19 34.53
C ASP A 172 -3.02 -2.50 35.91
N ALA A 173 -3.86 -1.47 36.02
CA ALA A 173 -4.15 -0.72 37.23
C ALA A 173 -2.92 -0.02 37.84
N ASP A 174 -1.96 0.39 36.99
CA ASP A 174 -0.76 1.10 37.41
C ASP A 174 -0.95 2.63 37.47
N ASN A 175 -2.09 3.15 37.01
CA ASN A 175 -2.48 4.56 36.88
C ASN A 175 -1.55 5.36 35.95
N THR A 176 -0.89 4.68 35.00
CA THR A 176 0.00 5.30 34.02
C THR A 176 -0.46 4.93 32.62
N ALA A 177 -0.83 5.93 31.81
CA ALA A 177 -1.21 5.68 30.41
C ALA A 177 0.02 5.21 29.61
N ASN A 178 -0.01 3.96 29.19
CA ASN A 178 1.12 3.28 28.51
C ASN A 178 0.61 2.24 27.49
N GLY A 179 1.54 1.47 26.89
CA GLY A 179 1.21 0.45 25.90
C GLY A 179 0.45 -0.77 26.42
N ALA A 180 0.26 -0.95 27.73
CA ALA A 180 -0.48 -2.07 28.30
C ALA A 180 -2.01 -1.82 28.31
N ASP A 181 -2.48 -0.60 28.04
CA ASP A 181 -3.85 -0.16 28.22
C ASP A 181 -4.72 -0.30 26.95
N LEU A 182 -6.05 -0.11 27.14
CA LEU A 182 -7.00 -0.03 26.04
C LEU A 182 -7.22 1.43 25.61
N TYR A 183 -7.24 1.64 24.31
CA TYR A 183 -7.44 2.95 23.70
C TYR A 183 -8.53 2.97 22.62
N GLY A 184 -9.09 4.14 22.38
CA GLY A 184 -9.98 4.39 21.27
C GLY A 184 -9.30 4.26 19.92
N PHE A 185 -8.07 4.77 19.79
CA PHE A 185 -7.27 4.68 18.58
C PHE A 185 -5.79 4.41 18.89
N ILE A 186 -5.23 3.39 18.25
CA ILE A 186 -3.80 3.08 18.35
C ILE A 186 -3.15 3.17 16.98
N SER A 187 -1.99 3.79 16.93
CA SER A 187 -1.18 3.90 15.73
C SER A 187 0.22 3.34 15.93
N THR A 188 0.72 2.70 14.88
CA THR A 188 2.14 2.44 14.73
C THR A 188 2.81 3.69 14.12
N ALA A 189 4.00 4.04 14.59
CA ALA A 189 4.78 5.14 14.03
C ALA A 189 5.26 4.86 12.58
N ARG A 190 5.86 5.87 11.93
CA ARG A 190 6.41 5.84 10.56
C ARG A 190 5.35 5.86 9.46
N SER A 191 5.27 4.79 8.63
CA SER A 191 4.45 4.78 7.40
C SER A 191 2.99 5.09 7.67
N SER A 192 2.42 4.61 8.79
CA SER A 192 1.06 4.95 9.20
C SER A 192 0.85 6.46 9.44
N LEU A 193 1.86 7.17 9.93
CA LEU A 193 1.81 8.63 10.09
C LEU A 193 1.99 9.35 8.75
N ASN A 194 2.90 8.86 7.92
CA ASN A 194 3.16 9.45 6.61
C ASN A 194 1.90 9.43 5.75
N THR A 195 1.08 8.38 5.87
CA THR A 195 -0.18 8.23 5.13
C THR A 195 -1.12 9.42 5.28
N TYR A 196 -1.11 10.10 6.43
CA TYR A 196 -1.96 11.28 6.64
C TYR A 196 -1.65 12.44 5.68
N LEU A 197 -0.43 12.57 5.17
CA LEU A 197 -0.14 13.59 4.17
C LEU A 197 -1.05 13.41 2.94
N TRP A 198 -1.10 12.20 2.40
CA TRP A 198 -1.96 11.88 1.25
C TRP A 198 -3.43 11.86 1.61
N SER A 199 -3.80 11.27 2.75
CA SER A 199 -5.20 11.20 3.15
C SER A 199 -5.83 12.60 3.35
N PHE A 200 -5.04 13.60 3.70
CA PHE A 200 -5.46 15.01 3.81
C PHE A 200 -5.34 15.78 2.49
N GLY A 201 -5.09 15.09 1.38
CA GLY A 201 -4.94 15.72 0.06
C GLY A 201 -3.68 16.58 -0.06
N GLY A 202 -2.61 16.20 0.64
CA GLY A 202 -1.27 16.77 0.46
C GLY A 202 -0.44 15.96 -0.52
N HIS A 203 0.61 16.59 -1.05
CA HIS A 203 1.56 15.98 -1.98
C HIS A 203 2.99 16.35 -1.57
N VAL A 204 3.94 15.50 -1.97
CA VAL A 204 5.38 15.79 -1.83
C VAL A 204 5.87 16.54 -3.06
N LEU A 205 5.43 16.09 -4.23
CA LEU A 205 5.75 16.65 -5.53
C LEU A 205 4.45 17.00 -6.27
N GLU A 206 4.50 18.03 -7.09
CA GLU A 206 3.42 18.37 -8.03
C GLU A 206 4.01 18.61 -9.41
N LYS A 207 3.26 18.24 -10.45
CA LYS A 207 3.57 18.58 -11.85
C LYS A 207 2.74 19.77 -12.27
N ASP A 208 3.37 20.71 -12.94
CA ASP A 208 2.66 21.82 -13.58
C ASP A 208 2.05 21.41 -14.93
N ALA A 209 1.36 22.35 -15.59
CA ALA A 209 0.74 22.11 -16.88
C ALA A 209 1.75 21.78 -18.02
N ASN A 210 3.03 22.00 -17.82
CA ASN A 210 4.09 21.67 -18.78
C ASN A 210 4.75 20.31 -18.45
N GLY A 211 4.38 19.68 -17.33
CA GLY A 211 4.99 18.46 -16.81
C GLY A 211 6.23 18.70 -15.94
N ASP A 212 6.56 19.96 -15.62
CA ASP A 212 7.68 20.27 -14.75
C ASP A 212 7.33 19.90 -13.29
N VAL A 213 8.23 19.15 -12.66
CA VAL A 213 8.06 18.63 -11.29
C VAL A 213 8.64 19.58 -10.27
N SER A 214 7.88 19.92 -9.24
CA SER A 214 8.31 20.77 -8.13
C SER A 214 8.03 20.14 -6.76
N LEU A 215 8.89 20.43 -5.78
CA LEU A 215 8.73 20.02 -4.40
C LEU A 215 7.76 20.96 -3.68
N VAL A 216 6.60 20.43 -3.23
CA VAL A 216 5.51 21.23 -2.62
C VAL A 216 5.21 20.88 -1.17
N TYR A 217 5.83 19.84 -0.66
CA TYR A 217 5.52 19.34 0.68
C TYR A 217 5.78 20.38 1.79
N HIS A 218 6.69 21.33 1.58
CA HIS A 218 7.01 22.37 2.54
C HIS A 218 6.10 23.60 2.35
N SER A 219 4.86 23.46 2.80
CA SER A 219 3.80 24.46 2.63
C SER A 219 3.10 24.80 3.95
N PRO A 220 2.41 25.96 4.05
CA PRO A 220 1.55 26.24 5.21
C PRO A 220 0.53 25.14 5.49
N LYS A 221 -0.08 24.58 4.44
CA LYS A 221 -1.05 23.47 4.55
C LYS A 221 -0.43 22.23 5.21
N THR A 222 0.79 21.88 4.85
CA THR A 222 1.51 20.75 5.48
C THR A 222 1.81 21.04 6.95
N ASN A 223 2.12 22.29 7.32
CA ASN A 223 2.30 22.66 8.72
C ASN A 223 1.00 22.50 9.51
N ASP A 224 -0.15 22.92 8.95
CA ASP A 224 -1.47 22.73 9.59
C ASP A 224 -1.77 21.22 9.78
N PHE A 225 -1.40 20.37 8.83
CA PHE A 225 -1.54 18.92 8.96
C PHE A 225 -0.71 18.36 10.13
N ILE A 226 0.56 18.79 10.22
CA ILE A 226 1.46 18.37 11.30
C ILE A 226 0.95 18.81 12.65
N GLU A 227 0.54 20.08 12.78
CA GLU A 227 -0.01 20.62 14.03
C GLU A 227 -1.26 19.85 14.48
N LYS A 228 -2.17 19.56 13.55
CA LYS A 228 -3.37 18.79 13.84
C LYS A 228 -3.06 17.35 14.27
N LEU A 229 -2.12 16.69 13.60
CA LEU A 229 -1.69 15.34 13.97
C LEU A 229 -0.98 15.33 15.32
N CYS A 230 -0.15 16.32 15.62
CA CYS A 230 0.46 16.44 16.94
C CYS A 230 -0.61 16.58 18.04
N SER A 231 -1.61 17.44 17.84
CA SER A 231 -2.72 17.57 18.78
C SER A 231 -3.53 16.27 18.87
N PHE A 232 -3.84 15.62 17.75
CA PHE A 232 -4.55 14.34 17.72
C PHE A 232 -3.84 13.28 18.57
N TYR A 233 -2.55 13.08 18.38
CA TYR A 233 -1.80 11.99 19.01
C TYR A 233 -1.30 12.29 20.43
N PHE A 234 -1.10 13.55 20.79
CA PHE A 234 -0.43 13.89 22.06
C PHE A 234 -1.29 14.64 23.08
N ASP A 235 -2.42 15.22 22.64
CA ASP A 235 -3.29 16.01 23.55
C ASP A 235 -4.54 15.22 23.98
N ASN A 236 -4.66 13.94 23.61
CA ASN A 236 -5.86 13.14 23.84
C ASN A 236 -5.54 11.83 24.57
N GLN A 237 -6.28 11.53 25.62
CA GLN A 237 -6.08 10.32 26.42
C GLN A 237 -6.48 9.03 25.69
N GLY A 238 -7.51 9.10 24.85
CA GLY A 238 -8.03 7.92 24.12
C GLY A 238 -7.23 7.53 22.89
N ILE A 239 -6.08 8.18 22.65
CA ILE A 239 -5.26 7.96 21.46
C ILE A 239 -3.82 7.63 21.87
N TYR A 240 -3.29 6.56 21.30
CA TYR A 240 -1.94 6.09 21.63
C TYR A 240 -1.09 5.87 20.37
N ILE A 241 0.17 6.22 20.47
CA ILE A 241 1.15 5.95 19.42
C ILE A 241 2.41 5.31 20.04
N ASN A 242 2.83 4.18 19.48
CA ASN A 242 3.94 3.40 20.02
C ASN A 242 5.34 4.03 19.87
N SER A 243 5.44 5.21 19.25
CA SER A 243 6.74 5.91 19.10
C SER A 243 7.40 6.32 20.43
N LYS A 244 6.66 6.26 21.53
CA LYS A 244 7.16 6.63 22.86
C LYS A 244 7.96 5.51 23.53
N GLU A 245 7.80 4.28 23.05
CA GLU A 245 8.36 3.09 23.68
C GLU A 245 9.12 2.27 22.63
N PRO A 246 10.46 2.37 22.60
CA PRO A 246 11.29 1.73 21.58
C PRO A 246 11.27 0.19 21.61
N GLU A 247 10.69 -0.41 22.65
CA GLU A 247 10.60 -1.85 22.85
C GLU A 247 9.47 -2.50 22.03
N TYR A 248 8.52 -1.72 21.51
CA TYR A 248 7.38 -2.25 20.77
C TYR A 248 7.71 -2.51 19.30
N SER A 249 7.31 -3.68 18.86
CA SER A 249 7.45 -4.11 17.48
C SER A 249 6.66 -3.19 16.52
N SER A 250 6.99 -3.24 15.23
CA SER A 250 6.20 -2.58 14.19
C SER A 250 4.75 -3.13 14.12
N PHE A 251 4.50 -4.28 14.74
CA PHE A 251 3.19 -4.94 14.81
C PHE A 251 2.40 -4.61 16.08
N PHE A 252 2.92 -3.75 16.94
CA PHE A 252 2.31 -3.42 18.24
C PHE A 252 0.81 -3.08 18.13
N ALA A 253 0.42 -2.22 17.19
CA ALA A 253 -0.98 -1.85 17.01
C ALA A 253 -1.86 -3.06 16.62
N LEU A 254 -1.34 -3.96 15.78
CA LEU A 254 -2.03 -5.19 15.39
C LEU A 254 -2.19 -6.15 16.57
N GLU A 255 -1.15 -6.33 17.39
CA GLU A 255 -1.20 -7.16 18.59
C GLU A 255 -2.26 -6.63 19.58
N LYS A 256 -2.28 -5.32 19.83
CA LYS A 256 -3.30 -4.68 20.68
C LYS A 256 -4.70 -4.89 20.13
N PHE A 257 -4.88 -4.76 18.83
CA PHE A 257 -6.17 -4.92 18.17
C PHE A 257 -6.69 -6.37 18.24
N THR A 258 -5.82 -7.35 17.97
CA THR A 258 -6.18 -8.78 18.07
C THR A 258 -6.51 -9.20 19.50
N ASN A 259 -5.93 -8.53 20.49
CA ASN A 259 -6.24 -8.72 21.92
C ASN A 259 -7.47 -7.95 22.39
N ASN A 260 -8.21 -7.25 21.49
CA ASN A 260 -9.35 -6.41 21.85
C ASN A 260 -9.00 -5.24 22.77
N GLU A 261 -7.85 -4.66 22.62
CA GLU A 261 -7.33 -3.54 23.42
C GLU A 261 -7.28 -2.22 22.63
N ALA A 262 -7.86 -2.19 21.44
CA ALA A 262 -8.03 -1.00 20.60
C ALA A 262 -9.36 -1.04 19.87
N VAL A 263 -10.06 0.10 19.80
CA VAL A 263 -11.28 0.21 18.98
C VAL A 263 -10.90 0.40 17.52
N PHE A 264 -9.94 1.28 17.26
CA PHE A 264 -9.42 1.55 15.90
C PHE A 264 -7.90 1.39 15.85
N ILE A 265 -7.42 0.87 14.74
CA ILE A 265 -6.00 0.91 14.38
C ILE A 265 -5.84 1.30 12.92
N ASN A 266 -4.71 1.90 12.56
CA ASN A 266 -4.29 1.99 11.18
C ASN A 266 -3.32 0.85 10.82
N GLY A 267 -3.38 0.41 9.56
CA GLY A 267 -2.56 -0.67 9.03
C GLY A 267 -2.73 -0.81 7.53
N ALA A 268 -2.04 -1.75 6.92
CA ALA A 268 -2.20 -2.11 5.52
C ALA A 268 -3.30 -3.16 5.34
N ILE A 269 -3.99 -3.16 4.19
CA ILE A 269 -5.07 -4.13 3.89
C ILE A 269 -4.58 -5.58 4.06
N GLY A 270 -3.34 -5.88 3.66
CA GLY A 270 -2.75 -7.22 3.80
C GLY A 270 -2.71 -7.74 5.23
N ASN A 271 -2.72 -6.86 6.24
CA ASN A 271 -2.81 -7.28 7.63
C ASN A 271 -4.10 -8.08 7.93
N SER A 272 -5.16 -7.88 7.16
CA SER A 272 -6.40 -8.66 7.26
C SER A 272 -6.18 -10.15 6.98
N VAL A 273 -5.23 -10.47 6.12
CA VAL A 273 -4.89 -11.84 5.72
C VAL A 273 -3.82 -12.43 6.64
N GLU A 274 -2.80 -11.67 6.96
CA GLU A 274 -1.63 -12.15 7.69
C GLU A 274 -1.86 -12.24 9.21
N TYR A 275 -2.50 -11.22 9.80
CA TYR A 275 -2.58 -11.07 11.26
C TYR A 275 -4.01 -11.16 11.81
N LEU A 276 -4.98 -10.57 11.11
CA LEU A 276 -6.35 -10.44 11.64
C LEU A 276 -7.25 -11.62 11.26
N ARG A 277 -6.79 -12.53 10.40
CA ARG A 277 -7.57 -13.68 9.92
C ARG A 277 -8.06 -14.60 11.05
N SER A 278 -7.29 -14.72 12.14
CA SER A 278 -7.61 -15.55 13.30
C SER A 278 -8.28 -14.78 14.44
N MET A 279 -8.62 -13.52 14.26
CA MET A 279 -9.27 -12.71 15.29
C MET A 279 -10.66 -13.25 15.59
N GLU A 280 -11.01 -13.38 16.86
CA GLU A 280 -12.32 -13.90 17.29
C GLU A 280 -13.45 -12.88 17.07
N ASP A 281 -13.16 -11.60 17.33
CA ASP A 281 -14.11 -10.51 17.12
C ASP A 281 -14.15 -10.09 15.64
N ASP A 282 -15.34 -9.80 15.15
CA ASP A 282 -15.52 -9.19 13.84
C ASP A 282 -14.92 -7.79 13.79
N TYR A 283 -14.27 -7.48 12.68
CA TYR A 283 -13.76 -6.14 12.39
C TYR A 283 -14.31 -5.59 11.08
N GLY A 284 -14.15 -4.30 10.89
CA GLY A 284 -14.40 -3.64 9.61
C GLY A 284 -13.17 -2.93 9.10
N ILE A 285 -13.19 -2.61 7.80
CA ILE A 285 -12.14 -1.87 7.11
C ILE A 285 -12.78 -0.61 6.54
N ILE A 286 -12.17 0.53 6.83
CA ILE A 286 -12.59 1.85 6.36
C ILE A 286 -11.35 2.64 5.88
N PRO A 287 -11.53 3.66 5.03
CA PRO A 287 -10.39 4.44 4.56
C PRO A 287 -9.73 5.26 5.68
N TYR A 288 -8.55 5.79 5.44
CA TYR A 288 -8.01 6.87 6.26
C TYR A 288 -8.96 8.07 6.25
N PRO A 289 -9.05 8.81 7.38
CA PRO A 289 -9.94 9.95 7.47
C PRO A 289 -9.48 11.09 6.56
N LYS A 290 -10.43 11.86 6.03
CA LYS A 290 -10.17 13.11 5.34
C LYS A 290 -9.70 14.20 6.31
N TRP A 291 -9.12 15.27 5.78
CA TRP A 291 -8.86 16.50 6.52
C TRP A 291 -10.15 17.13 7.06
N ASP A 292 -11.12 17.34 6.17
CA ASP A 292 -12.42 17.90 6.48
C ASP A 292 -13.50 17.35 5.51
N GLU A 293 -14.74 17.74 5.70
CA GLU A 293 -15.86 17.29 4.86
C GLU A 293 -15.82 17.90 3.45
N ALA A 294 -15.13 19.04 3.24
CA ALA A 294 -15.02 19.70 1.93
C ALA A 294 -14.00 19.02 1.00
N GLN A 295 -13.13 18.18 1.53
CA GLN A 295 -12.20 17.39 0.73
C GLN A 295 -12.95 16.46 -0.23
N ASP A 296 -12.53 16.39 -1.48
CA ASP A 296 -13.23 15.72 -2.59
C ASP A 296 -13.21 14.18 -2.52
N GLY A 297 -12.54 13.55 -1.66
CA GLY A 297 -12.51 12.09 -1.58
C GLY A 297 -11.63 11.58 -0.46
N TYR A 298 -11.63 10.26 -0.34
CA TYR A 298 -10.69 9.58 0.53
C TYR A 298 -9.46 9.22 -0.26
N HIS A 299 -8.30 9.54 0.27
CA HIS A 299 -7.00 9.20 -0.30
C HIS A 299 -6.20 8.38 0.71
N THR A 300 -5.26 7.62 0.22
CA THR A 300 -4.36 6.84 1.06
C THR A 300 -3.01 6.71 0.38
N MET A 301 -2.06 6.17 1.12
CA MET A 301 -0.74 5.80 0.61
C MET A 301 -0.67 4.29 0.39
N VAL A 302 0.04 3.87 -0.64
CA VAL A 302 0.57 2.51 -0.77
C VAL A 302 1.99 2.52 -0.21
N ASP A 303 2.31 1.62 0.71
CA ASP A 303 3.66 1.53 1.26
C ASP A 303 4.68 1.19 0.17
N GLY A 304 5.85 1.80 0.23
CA GLY A 304 6.92 1.58 -0.76
C GLY A 304 7.50 0.15 -0.82
N SER A 305 6.99 -0.74 0.03
CA SER A 305 7.30 -2.18 0.00
C SER A 305 6.39 -2.97 -0.93
N HIS A 306 5.76 -2.35 -1.91
CA HIS A 306 4.98 -3.03 -2.94
C HIS A 306 5.78 -3.23 -4.23
N ASP A 307 5.32 -4.18 -5.05
CA ASP A 307 5.86 -4.40 -6.37
C ASP A 307 5.53 -3.27 -7.35
N ILE A 308 6.49 -2.98 -8.18
CA ILE A 308 6.32 -2.16 -9.37
C ILE A 308 6.91 -2.89 -10.57
N LEU A 309 6.32 -2.69 -11.73
CA LEU A 309 6.68 -3.36 -12.97
C LEU A 309 7.63 -2.52 -13.81
N GLY A 310 8.71 -3.13 -14.28
CA GLY A 310 9.64 -2.52 -15.23
C GLY A 310 10.08 -3.52 -16.32
N VAL A 311 10.16 -3.07 -17.57
CA VAL A 311 10.68 -3.90 -18.66
C VAL A 311 12.12 -3.47 -18.95
N PRO A 312 13.12 -4.34 -18.74
CA PRO A 312 14.52 -3.98 -18.99
C PRO A 312 14.75 -3.52 -20.41
N LYS A 313 15.68 -2.59 -20.62
CA LYS A 313 16.02 -2.08 -21.96
C LYS A 313 16.51 -3.14 -22.93
N THR A 314 17.04 -4.24 -22.43
CA THR A 314 17.55 -5.36 -23.21
C THR A 314 16.49 -6.39 -23.58
N ALA A 315 15.28 -6.30 -23.05
CA ALA A 315 14.18 -7.17 -23.43
C ALA A 315 13.83 -6.96 -24.92
N SER A 316 14.14 -7.97 -25.76
CA SER A 316 14.07 -7.84 -27.21
C SER A 316 12.66 -8.02 -27.77
N ASP A 317 11.83 -8.86 -27.14
CA ASP A 317 10.48 -9.20 -27.61
C ASP A 317 9.39 -8.41 -26.82
N LYS A 318 9.32 -7.10 -27.13
CA LYS A 318 8.35 -6.19 -26.50
C LYS A 318 6.90 -6.58 -26.77
N GLU A 319 6.62 -7.18 -27.93
CA GLU A 319 5.29 -7.61 -28.31
C GLU A 319 4.81 -8.76 -27.42
N ARG A 320 5.65 -9.79 -27.23
CA ARG A 320 5.38 -10.89 -26.31
C ARG A 320 5.20 -10.37 -24.88
N THR A 321 6.14 -9.53 -24.40
CA THR A 321 6.09 -8.98 -23.05
C THR A 321 4.78 -8.21 -22.83
N GLY A 322 4.41 -7.31 -23.74
CA GLY A 322 3.17 -6.54 -23.64
C GLY A 322 1.92 -7.41 -23.60
N ILE A 323 1.79 -8.38 -24.52
CA ILE A 323 0.66 -9.32 -24.56
C ILE A 323 0.51 -10.08 -23.24
N ILE A 324 1.62 -10.60 -22.70
CA ILE A 324 1.58 -11.45 -21.51
C ILE A 324 1.31 -10.62 -20.26
N VAL A 325 1.92 -9.45 -20.11
CA VAL A 325 1.67 -8.57 -18.95
C VAL A 325 0.24 -8.05 -18.95
N GLU A 326 -0.28 -7.63 -20.12
CA GLU A 326 -1.68 -7.22 -20.24
C GLU A 326 -2.64 -8.36 -19.87
N ALA A 327 -2.35 -9.59 -20.32
CA ALA A 327 -3.17 -10.74 -20.01
C ALA A 327 -3.13 -11.12 -18.52
N LEU A 328 -1.95 -11.08 -17.90
CA LEU A 328 -1.78 -11.33 -16.45
C LEU A 328 -2.52 -10.27 -15.64
N SER A 329 -2.43 -9.02 -16.03
CA SER A 329 -3.12 -7.92 -15.36
C SER A 329 -4.65 -8.05 -15.47
N ALA A 330 -5.15 -8.35 -16.67
CA ALA A 330 -6.58 -8.56 -16.92
C ALA A 330 -7.15 -9.79 -16.20
N GLU A 331 -6.38 -10.88 -16.07
CA GLU A 331 -6.80 -12.10 -15.36
C GLU A 331 -6.72 -11.93 -13.84
N SER A 332 -5.97 -10.94 -13.35
CA SER A 332 -5.89 -10.58 -11.93
C SER A 332 -7.06 -9.72 -11.46
N TYR A 333 -7.68 -8.95 -12.36
CA TYR A 333 -8.83 -8.09 -12.10
C TYR A 333 -10.13 -8.89 -11.98
#